data_51eac21c6ca51709f3352540e1c6113b
#
_entry.id   51eac21c6ca51709f3352540e1c6113b
#
_cell.length_a   1.000
_cell.length_b   1.000
_cell.length_c   1.000
_cell.angle_alpha   90.00
_cell.angle_beta   90.00
_cell.angle_gamma   90.00
#
_symmetry.space_group_name_H-M   'P 1'
#
loop_
_entity.id
_entity.type
_entity.pdbx_description
1 polymer ?
#
loop_
_entity_poly.entity_id
_entity_poly.type
_entity_poly.pdbx_seq_one_letter_code
_entity_poly.pdbx_strand_id
1 'polypeptide(L)'
;MAVAVLVAGSGVFALGSHVFARDYEAEIKAKEQEASKYNSEASRLGEMADNLQSELDKINNQITAIQGQIVDSQKKIDNLNAQIKRNEILIKQRRKAMGQVLADMHVDDQISPLEMLASSNSIGDYIDKQEQRSSLRTSLNGKIKEIKALQKKLEENKKLVENTLRDQEAQRNVLSSKQSEKAKLVADTKNDQNAYSALAQKRNSEVAKLREEQAAANR
;
A
#
# COMPACT_ATOMS: atom_id res chain seq x y z
N MET A 1 8.96 -8.18 -22.25
CA MET A 1 9.47 -8.87 -23.46
C MET A 1 10.05 -7.81 -24.37
N ALA A 2 11.37 -7.80 -24.56
CA ALA A 2 12.02 -6.87 -25.45
C ALA A 2 11.84 -7.36 -26.90
N VAL A 3 11.12 -6.60 -27.72
CA VAL A 3 11.03 -6.83 -29.15
C VAL A 3 12.26 -6.19 -29.78
N ALA A 4 13.22 -7.03 -30.19
CA ALA A 4 14.36 -6.59 -30.95
C ALA A 4 13.92 -6.21 -32.37
N VAL A 5 14.01 -4.92 -32.70
CA VAL A 5 13.82 -4.44 -34.07
C VAL A 5 15.10 -4.75 -34.86
N LEU A 6 15.04 -5.78 -35.70
CA LEU A 6 16.10 -6.09 -36.68
C LEU A 6 15.98 -5.08 -37.84
N VAL A 7 16.83 -4.08 -37.84
CA VAL A 7 17.04 -3.22 -39.01
C VAL A 7 17.96 -3.97 -39.96
N ALA A 8 17.37 -4.62 -40.99
CA ALA A 8 18.11 -5.16 -42.10
C ALA A 8 18.61 -4.01 -42.98
N GLY A 9 19.87 -3.67 -42.86
CA GLY A 9 20.55 -2.75 -43.77
C GLY A 9 20.76 -3.43 -45.14
N SER A 10 20.08 -2.93 -46.17
CA SER A 10 20.30 -3.34 -47.54
C SER A 10 21.47 -2.59 -48.11
N GLY A 11 22.63 -3.26 -48.25
CA GLY A 11 23.76 -2.77 -48.98
C GLY A 11 23.45 -2.63 -50.46
N VAL A 12 23.69 -1.44 -50.97
CA VAL A 12 23.64 -1.16 -52.40
C VAL A 12 24.94 -1.56 -53.04
N PHE A 13 24.94 -2.61 -53.88
CA PHE A 13 26.04 -2.83 -54.83
C PHE A 13 25.61 -2.23 -56.19
N ALA A 14 26.25 -1.15 -56.58
CA ALA A 14 26.18 -0.62 -57.90
C ALA A 14 27.31 -1.21 -58.78
N LEU A 15 27.00 -1.78 -59.90
CA LEU A 15 27.82 -1.75 -61.12
C LEU A 15 27.01 -2.36 -62.32
N GLY A 16 26.72 -1.55 -63.29
CA GLY A 16 26.20 -1.99 -64.58
C GLY A 16 25.22 -0.99 -65.15
N SER A 17 25.68 -0.15 -66.08
CA SER A 17 24.88 0.82 -66.84
C SER A 17 23.89 0.12 -67.76
N HIS A 18 22.80 -0.34 -67.19
CA HIS A 18 21.54 -0.47 -67.91
C HIS A 18 20.63 0.58 -67.31
N VAL A 19 20.12 1.49 -68.14
CA VAL A 19 19.04 2.38 -67.79
C VAL A 19 17.82 1.49 -67.61
N PHE A 20 17.72 0.85 -66.46
CA PHE A 20 16.45 0.24 -66.06
C PHE A 20 15.52 1.40 -65.80
N ALA A 21 14.47 1.49 -66.64
CA ALA A 21 13.35 2.36 -66.29
C ALA A 21 12.92 2.03 -64.88
N ARG A 22 13.05 3.03 -63.99
CA ARG A 22 12.71 2.88 -62.56
C ARG A 22 11.25 2.43 -62.49
N ASP A 23 11.01 1.24 -61.97
CA ASP A 23 9.64 0.69 -61.83
C ASP A 23 8.97 1.37 -60.63
N TYR A 24 8.49 2.57 -60.84
CA TYR A 24 7.77 3.36 -59.86
C TYR A 24 6.56 2.62 -59.28
N GLU A 25 5.89 1.81 -60.10
CA GLU A 25 4.67 1.12 -59.72
C GLU A 25 4.98 0.01 -58.68
N ALA A 26 6.04 -0.76 -58.91
CA ALA A 26 6.48 -1.77 -57.97
C ALA A 26 6.97 -1.14 -56.65
N GLU A 27 7.71 -0.02 -56.74
CA GLU A 27 8.21 0.69 -55.54
C GLU A 27 7.07 1.33 -54.76
N ILE A 28 6.10 1.96 -55.39
CA ILE A 28 4.88 2.50 -54.77
C ILE A 28 4.14 1.39 -54.04
N LYS A 29 3.88 0.28 -54.74
CA LYS A 29 3.14 -0.86 -54.18
C LYS A 29 3.84 -1.45 -52.95
N ALA A 30 5.17 -1.56 -53.00
CA ALA A 30 5.94 -2.05 -51.84
C ALA A 30 5.79 -1.10 -50.63
N LYS A 31 5.88 0.21 -50.88
CA LYS A 31 5.74 1.23 -49.81
C LYS A 31 4.32 1.31 -49.26
N GLU A 32 3.30 1.15 -50.10
CA GLU A 32 1.91 1.07 -49.67
C GLU A 32 1.66 -0.16 -48.81
N GLN A 33 2.26 -1.30 -49.15
CA GLN A 33 2.17 -2.50 -48.32
C GLN A 33 2.84 -2.31 -46.95
N GLU A 34 4.02 -1.65 -46.91
CA GLU A 34 4.67 -1.31 -45.65
C GLU A 34 3.81 -0.34 -44.82
N ALA A 35 3.28 0.72 -45.43
CA ALA A 35 2.38 1.66 -44.78
C ALA A 35 1.13 0.97 -44.22
N SER A 36 0.54 0.05 -44.99
CA SER A 36 -0.59 -0.75 -44.52
C SER A 36 -0.26 -1.62 -43.33
N LYS A 37 0.92 -2.28 -43.32
CA LYS A 37 1.39 -3.05 -42.17
C LYS A 37 1.56 -2.19 -40.94
N TYR A 38 2.18 -1.01 -41.06
CA TYR A 38 2.37 -0.11 -39.94
C TYR A 38 1.05 0.47 -39.42
N ASN A 39 0.10 0.79 -40.32
CA ASN A 39 -1.23 1.22 -39.90
C ASN A 39 -1.98 0.08 -39.17
N SER A 40 -1.90 -1.14 -39.68
CA SER A 40 -2.51 -2.30 -39.03
C SER A 40 -1.93 -2.54 -37.63
N GLU A 41 -0.60 -2.40 -37.48
CA GLU A 41 0.06 -2.56 -36.19
C GLU A 41 -0.28 -1.41 -35.25
N ALA A 42 -0.34 -0.18 -35.75
CA ALA A 42 -0.79 0.97 -34.96
C ALA A 42 -2.23 0.82 -34.47
N SER A 43 -3.14 0.27 -35.33
CA SER A 43 -4.52 -0.01 -34.98
C SER A 43 -4.61 -1.12 -33.93
N ARG A 44 -3.84 -2.20 -34.08
CA ARG A 44 -3.75 -3.27 -33.09
C ARG A 44 -3.27 -2.77 -31.72
N LEU A 45 -2.29 -1.88 -31.71
CA LEU A 45 -1.81 -1.24 -30.49
C LEU A 45 -2.85 -0.29 -29.89
N GLY A 46 -3.66 0.36 -30.75
CA GLY A 46 -4.82 1.14 -30.30
C GLY A 46 -5.85 0.27 -29.56
N GLU A 47 -6.23 -0.87 -30.14
CA GLU A 47 -7.14 -1.83 -29.49
C GLU A 47 -6.55 -2.40 -28.20
N MET A 48 -5.23 -2.67 -28.16
CA MET A 48 -4.54 -3.06 -26.95
C MET A 48 -4.56 -1.93 -25.90
N ALA A 49 -4.44 -0.68 -26.32
CA ALA A 49 -4.52 0.47 -25.42
C ALA A 49 -5.91 0.59 -24.76
N ASP A 50 -6.99 0.30 -25.49
CA ASP A 50 -8.34 0.26 -24.93
C ASP A 50 -8.52 -0.86 -23.91
N ASN A 51 -7.96 -2.05 -24.19
CA ASN A 51 -7.92 -3.14 -23.22
C ASN A 51 -7.08 -2.79 -21.98
N LEU A 52 -5.95 -2.09 -22.17
CA LEU A 52 -5.10 -1.60 -21.09
C LEU A 52 -5.78 -0.53 -20.25
N GLN A 53 -6.69 0.27 -20.84
CA GLN A 53 -7.50 1.22 -20.07
C GLN A 53 -8.32 0.48 -19.00
N SER A 54 -8.93 -0.66 -19.36
CA SER A 54 -9.66 -1.50 -18.39
C SER A 54 -8.74 -2.03 -17.27
N GLU A 55 -7.50 -2.41 -17.60
CA GLU A 55 -6.51 -2.83 -16.59
C GLU A 55 -6.05 -1.67 -15.72
N LEU A 56 -5.85 -0.49 -16.31
CA LEU A 56 -5.53 0.73 -15.57
C LEU A 56 -6.65 1.10 -14.60
N ASP A 57 -7.90 0.95 -14.98
CA ASP A 57 -9.05 1.20 -14.11
C ASP A 57 -9.08 0.20 -12.95
N LYS A 58 -8.77 -1.08 -13.18
CA LYS A 58 -8.61 -2.07 -12.11
C LYS A 58 -7.48 -1.69 -11.15
N ILE A 59 -6.32 -1.29 -11.68
CA ILE A 59 -5.19 -0.84 -10.86
C ILE A 59 -5.56 0.41 -10.05
N ASN A 60 -6.26 1.39 -10.65
CA ASN A 60 -6.75 2.58 -9.96
C ASN A 60 -7.71 2.23 -8.81
N ASN A 61 -8.63 1.30 -9.04
CA ASN A 61 -9.55 0.82 -8.01
C ASN A 61 -8.81 0.13 -6.87
N GLN A 62 -7.78 -0.69 -7.18
CA GLN A 62 -6.92 -1.30 -6.17
C GLN A 62 -6.14 -0.25 -5.36
N ILE A 63 -5.57 0.75 -6.04
CA ILE A 63 -4.88 1.88 -5.39
C ILE A 63 -5.82 2.60 -4.42
N THR A 64 -7.04 2.92 -4.85
CA THR A 64 -8.04 3.58 -4.01
C THR A 64 -8.43 2.73 -2.81
N ALA A 65 -8.64 1.42 -3.01
CA ALA A 65 -8.95 0.49 -1.93
C ALA A 65 -7.81 0.39 -0.89
N ILE A 66 -6.56 0.29 -1.35
CA ILE A 66 -5.39 0.25 -0.47
C ILE A 66 -5.24 1.57 0.30
N GLN A 67 -5.46 2.71 -0.34
CA GLN A 67 -5.45 4.02 0.33
C GLN A 67 -6.52 4.09 1.43
N GLY A 68 -7.73 3.58 1.15
CA GLY A 68 -8.79 3.46 2.16
C GLY A 68 -8.37 2.60 3.35
N GLN A 69 -7.78 1.43 3.09
CA GLN A 69 -7.27 0.54 4.14
C GLN A 69 -6.17 1.19 5.00
N ILE A 70 -5.27 1.97 4.38
CA ILE A 70 -4.23 2.72 5.10
C ILE A 70 -4.86 3.75 6.04
N VAL A 71 -5.88 4.49 5.58
CA VAL A 71 -6.61 5.47 6.41
C VAL A 71 -7.32 4.79 7.59
N ASP A 72 -7.98 3.66 7.35
CA ASP A 72 -8.67 2.92 8.40
C ASP A 72 -7.70 2.29 9.40
N SER A 73 -6.56 1.80 8.93
CA SER A 73 -5.46 1.33 9.79
C SER A 73 -4.94 2.46 10.68
N GLN A 74 -4.79 3.68 10.13
CA GLN A 74 -4.36 4.83 10.91
C GLN A 74 -5.37 5.19 12.01
N LYS A 75 -6.66 5.24 11.69
CA LYS A 75 -7.73 5.46 12.70
C LYS A 75 -7.71 4.41 13.81
N LYS A 76 -7.47 3.14 13.44
CA LYS A 76 -7.35 2.05 14.40
C LYS A 76 -6.15 2.23 15.34
N ILE A 77 -5.00 2.63 14.80
CA ILE A 77 -3.79 2.94 15.58
C ILE A 77 -4.07 4.09 16.54
N ASP A 78 -4.69 5.16 16.09
CA ASP A 78 -4.99 6.34 16.91
C ASP A 78 -5.94 5.99 18.07
N ASN A 79 -6.96 5.18 17.79
CA ASN A 79 -7.89 4.68 18.83
C ASN A 79 -7.17 3.79 19.85
N LEU A 80 -6.32 2.86 19.38
CA LEU A 80 -5.54 1.98 20.25
C LEU A 80 -4.57 2.79 21.12
N ASN A 81 -3.90 3.77 20.57
CA ASN A 81 -3.00 4.66 21.33
C ASN A 81 -3.76 5.47 22.40
N ALA A 82 -4.96 5.95 22.10
CA ALA A 82 -5.81 6.59 23.09
C ALA A 82 -6.22 5.63 24.20
N GLN A 83 -6.52 4.36 23.91
CA GLN A 83 -6.82 3.34 24.91
C GLN A 83 -5.59 2.99 25.76
N ILE A 84 -4.41 2.86 25.14
CA ILE A 84 -3.12 2.63 25.82
C ILE A 84 -2.91 3.74 26.86
N LYS A 85 -2.99 5.01 26.43
CA LYS A 85 -2.79 6.16 27.33
C LYS A 85 -3.79 6.18 28.48
N ARG A 86 -5.07 5.88 28.22
CA ARG A 86 -6.08 5.79 29.29
C ARG A 86 -5.75 4.67 30.28
N ASN A 87 -5.38 3.50 29.79
CA ASN A 87 -5.04 2.35 30.63
C ASN A 87 -3.80 2.62 31.49
N GLU A 88 -2.77 3.29 30.95
CA GLU A 88 -1.58 3.69 31.69
C GLU A 88 -1.92 4.67 32.84
N ILE A 89 -2.79 5.65 32.58
CA ILE A 89 -3.25 6.58 33.63
C ILE A 89 -4.04 5.81 34.71
N LEU A 90 -4.96 4.93 34.32
CA LEU A 90 -5.74 4.14 35.28
C LEU A 90 -4.86 3.21 36.12
N ILE A 91 -3.87 2.57 35.53
CA ILE A 91 -2.90 1.73 36.24
C ILE A 91 -2.13 2.58 37.27
N LYS A 92 -1.66 3.77 36.88
CA LYS A 92 -0.94 4.68 37.77
C LYS A 92 -1.81 5.14 38.94
N GLN A 93 -3.05 5.53 38.68
CA GLN A 93 -4.00 5.96 39.71
C GLN A 93 -4.32 4.82 40.69
N ARG A 94 -4.60 3.61 40.18
CA ARG A 94 -4.92 2.45 40.99
C ARG A 94 -3.72 1.98 41.82
N ARG A 95 -2.50 2.03 41.25
CA ARG A 95 -1.27 1.75 42.04
C ARG A 95 -1.06 2.73 43.18
N LYS A 96 -1.32 4.04 42.93
CA LYS A 96 -1.22 5.06 43.98
C LYS A 96 -2.24 4.80 45.09
N ALA A 97 -3.50 4.55 44.76
CA ALA A 97 -4.54 4.25 45.75
C ALA A 97 -4.23 2.97 46.52
N MET A 98 -3.74 1.94 45.87
CA MET A 98 -3.33 0.70 46.51
C MET A 98 -2.15 0.91 47.45
N GLY A 99 -1.17 1.75 47.05
CA GLY A 99 -0.04 2.09 47.91
C GLY A 99 -0.47 2.79 49.20
N GLN A 100 -1.47 3.67 49.16
CA GLN A 100 -2.05 4.30 50.33
C GLN A 100 -2.72 3.28 51.26
N VAL A 101 -3.57 2.41 50.71
CA VAL A 101 -4.22 1.37 51.53
C VAL A 101 -3.21 0.39 52.16
N LEU A 102 -2.13 0.05 51.40
CA LEU A 102 -1.05 -0.79 51.94
C LEU A 102 -0.27 -0.10 53.06
N ALA A 103 -0.04 1.21 52.95
CA ALA A 103 0.60 1.97 54.02
C ALA A 103 -0.23 2.01 55.30
N ASP A 104 -1.55 2.25 55.12
CA ASP A 104 -2.50 2.25 56.25
C ASP A 104 -2.58 0.85 56.91
N MET A 105 -2.64 -0.22 56.09
CA MET A 105 -2.61 -1.59 56.63
C MET A 105 -1.31 -1.97 57.30
N HIS A 106 -0.16 -1.46 56.84
CA HIS A 106 1.14 -1.75 57.47
C HIS A 106 1.21 -1.21 58.88
N VAL A 107 0.63 -0.06 59.15
CA VAL A 107 0.52 0.49 60.49
C VAL A 107 -0.36 -0.40 61.38
N ASP A 108 -1.49 -0.86 60.85
CA ASP A 108 -2.42 -1.76 61.55
C ASP A 108 -1.88 -3.18 61.78
N ASP A 109 -1.11 -3.74 60.82
CA ASP A 109 -0.52 -5.09 60.95
C ASP A 109 0.59 -5.19 62.02
N GLN A 110 1.12 -4.08 62.48
CA GLN A 110 2.04 -4.03 63.61
C GLN A 110 1.34 -4.24 64.98
N ILE A 111 0.02 -4.10 65.02
CA ILE A 111 -0.81 -4.34 66.20
C ILE A 111 -1.15 -5.83 66.29
N SER A 112 -0.67 -6.52 67.31
CA SER A 112 -1.00 -7.94 67.49
C SER A 112 -2.50 -8.15 67.77
N PRO A 113 -3.07 -9.34 67.43
CA PRO A 113 -4.47 -9.64 67.76
C PRO A 113 -4.79 -9.44 69.24
N LEU A 114 -3.82 -9.67 70.11
CA LEU A 114 -3.98 -9.48 71.56
C LEU A 114 -4.02 -8.00 71.95
N GLU A 115 -3.14 -7.18 71.35
CA GLU A 115 -3.16 -5.72 71.53
C GLU A 115 -4.44 -5.11 70.95
N MET A 116 -4.94 -5.61 69.83
CA MET A 116 -6.18 -5.17 69.23
C MET A 116 -7.37 -5.49 70.15
N LEU A 117 -7.40 -6.68 70.76
CA LEU A 117 -8.42 -7.06 71.70
C LEU A 117 -8.32 -6.17 72.95
N ALA A 118 -7.11 -5.95 73.48
CA ALA A 118 -6.85 -5.11 74.68
C ALA A 118 -7.21 -3.62 74.42
N SER A 119 -7.07 -3.13 73.19
CA SER A 119 -7.41 -1.75 72.80
C SER A 119 -8.84 -1.59 72.31
N SER A 120 -9.63 -2.65 72.27
CA SER A 120 -11.04 -2.62 71.86
C SER A 120 -11.97 -2.36 73.04
N ASN A 121 -12.99 -1.52 72.84
CA ASN A 121 -13.92 -1.15 73.92
C ASN A 121 -14.88 -2.32 74.30
N SER A 122 -15.01 -3.30 73.40
CA SER A 122 -15.83 -4.48 73.60
C SER A 122 -15.40 -5.60 72.63
N ILE A 123 -15.88 -6.81 72.87
CA ILE A 123 -15.69 -7.93 71.94
C ILE A 123 -16.32 -7.61 70.58
N GLY A 124 -17.43 -6.89 70.54
CA GLY A 124 -18.07 -6.43 69.31
C GLY A 124 -17.14 -5.51 68.51
N ASP A 125 -16.54 -4.51 69.15
CA ASP A 125 -15.55 -3.59 68.56
C ASP A 125 -14.33 -4.35 67.97
N TYR A 126 -13.87 -5.40 68.68
CA TYR A 126 -12.78 -6.28 68.15
C TYR A 126 -13.22 -7.03 66.90
N ILE A 127 -14.44 -7.61 66.86
CA ILE A 127 -14.97 -8.30 65.71
C ILE A 127 -15.11 -7.35 64.53
N ASP A 128 -15.65 -6.15 64.70
CA ASP A 128 -15.81 -5.13 63.69
C ASP A 128 -14.45 -4.72 63.05
N LYS A 129 -13.43 -4.55 63.89
CA LYS A 129 -12.07 -4.28 63.41
C LYS A 129 -11.46 -5.41 62.60
N GLN A 130 -11.72 -6.68 62.96
CA GLN A 130 -11.32 -7.86 62.19
C GLN A 130 -12.04 -7.96 60.86
N GLU A 131 -13.35 -7.70 60.81
CA GLU A 131 -14.11 -7.63 59.58
C GLU A 131 -13.63 -6.53 58.64
N GLN A 132 -13.32 -5.34 59.15
CA GLN A 132 -12.76 -4.26 58.35
C GLN A 132 -11.42 -4.65 57.74
N ARG A 133 -10.49 -5.28 58.49
CA ARG A 133 -9.22 -5.81 57.94
C ARG A 133 -9.44 -6.86 56.85
N SER A 134 -10.37 -7.79 57.05
CA SER A 134 -10.73 -8.82 56.08
C SER A 134 -11.29 -8.20 54.79
N SER A 135 -12.17 -7.22 54.96
CA SER A 135 -12.75 -6.46 53.84
C SER A 135 -11.68 -5.69 53.04
N LEU A 136 -10.74 -5.02 53.74
CA LEU A 136 -9.63 -4.33 53.09
C LEU A 136 -8.73 -5.28 52.31
N ARG A 137 -8.36 -6.45 52.86
CA ARG A 137 -7.59 -7.48 52.14
C ARG A 137 -8.30 -7.99 50.92
N THR A 138 -9.60 -8.22 51.01
CA THR A 138 -10.44 -8.64 49.86
C THR A 138 -10.49 -7.55 48.79
N SER A 139 -10.67 -6.29 49.17
CA SER A 139 -10.65 -5.14 48.28
C SER A 139 -9.29 -4.99 47.58
N LEU A 140 -8.17 -5.12 48.31
CA LEU A 140 -6.82 -5.08 47.74
C LEU A 140 -6.61 -6.18 46.70
N ASN A 141 -6.99 -7.42 47.04
CA ASN A 141 -6.89 -8.53 46.10
C ASN A 141 -7.72 -8.28 44.83
N GLY A 142 -8.90 -7.68 44.95
CA GLY A 142 -9.71 -7.23 43.82
C GLY A 142 -8.96 -6.20 42.97
N LYS A 143 -8.40 -5.17 43.60
CA LYS A 143 -7.62 -4.11 42.90
C LYS A 143 -6.36 -4.66 42.23
N ILE A 144 -5.68 -5.61 42.81
CA ILE A 144 -4.53 -6.29 42.20
C ILE A 144 -4.94 -7.03 40.93
N LYS A 145 -6.08 -7.78 40.99
CA LYS A 145 -6.62 -8.46 39.80
C LYS A 145 -7.00 -7.48 38.68
N GLU A 146 -7.63 -6.36 39.03
CA GLU A 146 -7.97 -5.31 38.06
C GLU A 146 -6.70 -4.70 37.40
N ILE A 147 -5.66 -4.40 38.19
CA ILE A 147 -4.40 -3.88 37.66
C ILE A 147 -3.73 -4.88 36.70
N LYS A 148 -3.70 -6.17 37.08
CA LYS A 148 -3.17 -7.24 36.23
C LYS A 148 -3.94 -7.35 34.91
N ALA A 149 -5.27 -7.28 34.96
CA ALA A 149 -6.11 -7.31 33.76
C ALA A 149 -5.85 -6.09 32.85
N LEU A 150 -5.71 -4.89 33.43
CA LEU A 150 -5.36 -3.68 32.67
C LEU A 150 -3.97 -3.76 32.04
N GLN A 151 -2.98 -4.32 32.76
CA GLN A 151 -1.63 -4.52 32.24
C GLN A 151 -1.63 -5.50 31.06
N LYS A 152 -2.37 -6.60 31.18
CA LYS A 152 -2.54 -7.57 30.07
C LYS A 152 -3.16 -6.90 28.83
N LYS A 153 -4.26 -6.16 29.03
CA LYS A 153 -4.92 -5.41 27.95
C LYS A 153 -4.02 -4.35 27.33
N LEU A 154 -3.18 -3.69 28.12
CA LEU A 154 -2.19 -2.73 27.64
C LEU A 154 -1.17 -3.40 26.71
N GLU A 155 -0.66 -4.56 27.11
CA GLU A 155 0.31 -5.33 26.33
C GLU A 155 -0.31 -5.85 25.02
N GLU A 156 -1.54 -6.37 25.08
CA GLU A 156 -2.29 -6.80 23.89
C GLU A 156 -2.52 -5.63 22.92
N ASN A 157 -2.90 -4.45 23.42
CA ASN A 157 -3.07 -3.27 22.60
C ASN A 157 -1.76 -2.81 21.94
N LYS A 158 -0.64 -2.85 22.67
CA LYS A 158 0.69 -2.51 22.13
C LYS A 158 1.09 -3.45 20.99
N LYS A 159 0.91 -4.76 21.16
CA LYS A 159 1.15 -5.74 20.10
C LYS A 159 0.24 -5.51 18.89
N LEU A 160 -1.01 -5.15 19.13
CA LEU A 160 -1.96 -4.88 18.05
C LEU A 160 -1.57 -3.64 17.26
N VAL A 161 -1.08 -2.58 17.92
CA VAL A 161 -0.51 -1.40 17.25
C VAL A 161 0.69 -1.78 16.39
N GLU A 162 1.62 -2.55 16.94
CA GLU A 162 2.82 -3.00 16.22
C GLU A 162 2.46 -3.80 14.96
N ASN A 163 1.57 -4.77 15.09
CA ASN A 163 1.10 -5.56 13.95
C ASN A 163 0.40 -4.69 12.90
N THR A 164 -0.48 -3.78 13.35
CA THR A 164 -1.20 -2.87 12.42
C THR A 164 -0.24 -1.94 11.68
N LEU A 165 0.84 -1.50 12.33
CA LEU A 165 1.90 -0.69 11.69
C LEU A 165 2.66 -1.50 10.63
N ARG A 166 2.99 -2.76 10.90
CA ARG A 166 3.63 -3.64 9.91
C ARG A 166 2.73 -3.88 8.70
N ASP A 167 1.44 -4.14 8.93
CA ASP A 167 0.46 -4.32 7.87
C ASP A 167 0.31 -3.04 7.03
N GLN A 168 0.30 -1.87 7.66
CA GLN A 168 0.23 -0.58 6.99
C GLN A 168 1.47 -0.32 6.13
N GLU A 169 2.66 -0.68 6.60
CA GLU A 169 3.90 -0.58 5.83
C GLU A 169 3.88 -1.51 4.62
N ALA A 170 3.44 -2.75 4.78
CA ALA A 170 3.26 -3.68 3.68
C ALA A 170 2.27 -3.15 2.63
N GLN A 171 1.15 -2.57 3.06
CA GLN A 171 0.17 -1.94 2.16
C GLN A 171 0.76 -0.74 1.40
N ARG A 172 1.59 0.09 2.05
CA ARG A 172 2.29 1.20 1.39
C ARG A 172 3.27 0.71 0.33
N ASN A 173 3.99 -0.38 0.58
CA ASN A 173 4.89 -0.99 -0.39
C ASN A 173 4.13 -1.53 -1.60
N VAL A 174 3.00 -2.21 -1.38
CA VAL A 174 2.11 -2.66 -2.46
C VAL A 174 1.56 -1.49 -3.26
N LEU A 175 1.14 -0.41 -2.60
CA LEU A 175 0.66 0.82 -3.25
C LEU A 175 1.73 1.42 -4.16
N SER A 176 2.96 1.57 -3.67
CA SER A 176 4.10 2.08 -4.45
C SER A 176 4.40 1.20 -5.67
N SER A 177 4.38 -0.13 -5.49
CA SER A 177 4.56 -1.08 -6.59
C SER A 177 3.47 -0.94 -7.65
N LYS A 178 2.20 -0.82 -7.26
CA LYS A 178 1.08 -0.64 -8.18
C LYS A 178 1.12 0.70 -8.93
N GLN A 179 1.55 1.76 -8.28
CA GLN A 179 1.75 3.06 -8.93
C GLN A 179 2.88 3.01 -9.96
N SER A 180 3.98 2.31 -9.66
CA SER A 180 5.09 2.10 -10.59
C SER A 180 4.68 1.24 -11.78
N GLU A 181 3.98 0.14 -11.54
CA GLU A 181 3.42 -0.74 -12.57
C GLU A 181 2.51 0.03 -13.55
N LYS A 182 1.60 0.84 -13.01
CA LYS A 182 0.73 1.73 -13.79
C LYS A 182 1.53 2.69 -14.66
N ALA A 183 2.51 3.40 -14.07
CA ALA A 183 3.30 4.39 -14.79
C ALA A 183 4.09 3.75 -15.95
N LYS A 184 4.69 2.58 -15.72
CA LYS A 184 5.44 1.84 -16.73
C LYS A 184 4.51 1.37 -17.87
N LEU A 185 3.36 0.79 -17.53
CA LEU A 185 2.41 0.30 -18.52
C LEU A 185 1.93 1.41 -19.47
N VAL A 186 1.58 2.58 -18.92
CA VAL A 186 1.17 3.76 -19.70
C VAL A 186 2.30 4.26 -20.61
N ALA A 187 3.53 4.34 -20.10
CA ALA A 187 4.67 4.85 -20.84
C ALA A 187 5.03 3.91 -22.01
N ASP A 188 5.12 2.61 -21.77
CA ASP A 188 5.51 1.61 -22.76
C ASP A 188 4.47 1.57 -23.91
N THR A 189 3.18 1.51 -23.60
CA THR A 189 2.11 1.44 -24.61
C THR A 189 2.04 2.70 -25.48
N LYS A 190 2.17 3.88 -24.85
CA LYS A 190 2.12 5.15 -25.59
C LYS A 190 3.33 5.33 -26.50
N ASN A 191 4.52 4.91 -26.07
CA ASN A 191 5.73 4.97 -26.87
C ASN A 191 5.63 4.07 -28.11
N ASP A 192 5.16 2.84 -27.95
CA ASP A 192 5.01 1.89 -29.06
C ASP A 192 3.98 2.40 -30.09
N GLN A 193 2.82 2.86 -29.67
CA GLN A 193 1.80 3.42 -30.56
C GLN A 193 2.34 4.62 -31.37
N ASN A 194 3.04 5.53 -30.71
CA ASN A 194 3.62 6.71 -31.36
C ASN A 194 4.70 6.31 -32.39
N ALA A 195 5.54 5.33 -32.09
CA ALA A 195 6.58 4.84 -32.97
C ALA A 195 5.99 4.26 -34.28
N TYR A 196 4.99 3.39 -34.17
CA TYR A 196 4.34 2.81 -35.35
C TYR A 196 3.55 3.85 -36.16
N SER A 197 2.88 4.78 -35.52
CA SER A 197 2.19 5.88 -36.18
C SER A 197 3.15 6.77 -36.99
N ALA A 198 4.32 7.10 -36.44
CA ALA A 198 5.36 7.86 -37.12
C ALA A 198 5.92 7.10 -38.35
N LEU A 199 6.15 5.80 -38.23
CA LEU A 199 6.58 4.94 -39.35
C LEU A 199 5.55 4.91 -40.47
N ALA A 200 4.26 4.76 -40.15
CA ALA A 200 3.19 4.80 -41.13
C ALA A 200 3.12 6.14 -41.85
N GLN A 201 3.20 7.26 -41.15
CA GLN A 201 3.23 8.60 -41.74
C GLN A 201 4.44 8.79 -42.66
N LYS A 202 5.62 8.33 -42.27
CA LYS A 202 6.83 8.38 -43.09
C LYS A 202 6.64 7.62 -44.40
N ARG A 203 6.10 6.39 -44.34
CA ARG A 203 5.85 5.59 -45.55
C ARG A 203 4.83 6.23 -46.47
N ASN A 204 3.74 6.78 -45.93
CA ASN A 204 2.75 7.51 -46.73
C ASN A 204 3.35 8.74 -47.42
N SER A 205 4.27 9.49 -46.78
CA SER A 205 4.96 10.61 -47.42
C SER A 205 5.92 10.16 -48.53
N GLU A 206 6.59 9.02 -48.37
CA GLU A 206 7.43 8.42 -49.41
C GLU A 206 6.60 8.00 -50.62
N VAL A 207 5.43 7.39 -50.41
CA VAL A 207 4.49 7.05 -51.48
C VAL A 207 4.03 8.29 -52.25
N ALA A 208 3.70 9.37 -51.57
CA ALA A 208 3.30 10.63 -52.22
C ALA A 208 4.41 11.18 -53.11
N LYS A 209 5.67 11.19 -52.64
CA LYS A 209 6.82 11.61 -53.43
C LYS A 209 7.04 10.73 -54.68
N LEU A 210 6.97 9.41 -54.54
CA LEU A 210 7.11 8.48 -55.66
C LEU A 210 6.03 8.67 -56.72
N ARG A 211 4.80 8.95 -56.33
CA ARG A 211 3.70 9.27 -57.24
C ARG A 211 3.94 10.59 -58.00
N GLU A 212 4.49 11.61 -57.33
CA GLU A 212 4.91 12.86 -57.99
C GLU A 212 6.02 12.63 -59.02
N GLU A 213 7.07 11.86 -58.63
CA GLU A 213 8.16 11.48 -59.53
C GLU A 213 7.67 10.66 -60.71
N GLN A 214 6.77 9.69 -60.53
CA GLN A 214 6.14 8.92 -61.60
C GLN A 214 5.35 9.82 -62.53
N ALA A 215 4.55 10.75 -62.02
CA ALA A 215 3.79 11.70 -62.83
C ALA A 215 4.68 12.63 -63.62
N ALA A 216 5.85 13.03 -63.08
CA ALA A 216 6.84 13.82 -63.78
C ALA A 216 7.54 13.02 -64.91
N ALA A 217 7.86 11.76 -64.66
CA ALA A 217 8.48 10.87 -65.66
C ALA A 217 7.55 10.49 -66.80
N ASN A 218 6.24 10.52 -66.61
CA ASN A 218 5.24 10.22 -67.62
C ASN A 218 4.79 11.44 -68.45
N ARG A 219 5.36 12.61 -68.21
CA ARG A 219 5.16 13.83 -69.00
C ARG A 219 6.25 13.99 -70.07
#